data_9f1ecefe5265d0485d44b1269821417a
#
_entry.id   9f1ecefe5265d0485d44b1269821417a
#
_cell.length_a   1.000
_cell.length_b   1.000
_cell.length_c   1.000
_cell.angle_alpha   90.00
_cell.angle_beta   90.00
_cell.angle_gamma   90.00
#
_symmetry.space_group_name_H-M   'P 1'
#
loop_
_entity.id
_entity.type
_entity.pdbx_description
1 polymer ?
#
loop_
_entity_poly.entity_id
_entity_poly.type
_entity_poly.pdbx_seq_one_letter_code
_entity_poly.pdbx_strand_id
1 'polypeptide(L)'
;NQMKGGNKMQDLTLILEGGALRSLYTSGVLDVLMKYNIEANYVLGVSAGALTGMNYISKQKERSAKINIENCDNPRYIGMKALKKEGGIIGYDYLFDDLSKNAYPFDYETFKLSKQKFIPVITNCEKGITEYVEKNDCKEDIFKVVQASSSMPLCSKMVKIGNNHYLDGAVTMPIPVDWAIKEGHKKILVLLTKDRDYRKPEISNTMKKVY
;
A
#
# COMPACT_ATOMS: atom_id res chain seq x y z
N ASN A 1 34.77 3.01 -16.51
CA ASN A 1 33.81 4.08 -16.79
C ASN A 1 32.53 3.87 -15.92
N GLN A 2 32.58 4.39 -14.69
CA GLN A 2 31.37 4.51 -13.86
C GLN A 2 30.56 5.66 -14.46
N MET A 3 29.45 5.32 -15.10
CA MET A 3 28.45 6.30 -15.48
C MET A 3 27.85 6.88 -14.18
N LYS A 4 28.24 8.11 -13.85
CA LYS A 4 27.51 8.98 -12.92
C LYS A 4 26.17 9.38 -13.58
N GLY A 5 25.23 8.47 -13.63
CA GLY A 5 23.85 8.77 -14.04
C GLY A 5 23.11 9.30 -12.82
N GLY A 6 22.84 10.59 -12.78
CA GLY A 6 21.88 11.13 -11.82
C GLY A 6 20.55 10.39 -11.99
N ASN A 7 19.86 10.06 -10.90
CA ASN A 7 18.56 9.41 -10.90
C ASN A 7 17.58 10.25 -11.76
N LYS A 8 17.32 9.77 -12.99
CA LYS A 8 16.31 10.39 -13.84
C LYS A 8 14.98 9.71 -13.58
N MET A 9 14.06 10.46 -13.00
CA MET A 9 12.70 10.01 -12.80
C MET A 9 12.11 9.58 -14.15
N GLN A 10 11.54 8.38 -14.22
CA GLN A 10 10.96 7.83 -15.43
C GLN A 10 9.52 8.30 -15.58
N ASP A 11 9.11 8.64 -16.82
CA ASP A 11 7.69 8.86 -17.13
C ASP A 11 6.95 7.51 -17.06
N LEU A 12 6.78 7.03 -15.83
CA LEU A 12 6.24 5.72 -15.48
C LEU A 12 5.29 5.86 -14.32
N THR A 13 4.17 5.19 -14.41
CA THR A 13 3.20 5.02 -13.33
C THR A 13 3.21 3.57 -12.87
N LEU A 14 3.47 3.35 -11.60
CA LEU A 14 3.33 2.05 -10.96
C LEU A 14 1.96 1.94 -10.32
N ILE A 15 1.29 0.81 -10.54
CA ILE A 15 0.06 0.43 -9.84
C ILE A 15 0.33 -0.86 -9.10
N LEU A 16 0.20 -0.81 -7.78
CA LEU A 16 0.54 -1.89 -6.86
C LEU A 16 -0.76 -2.48 -6.29
N GLU A 17 -1.12 -3.68 -6.77
CA GLU A 17 -2.29 -4.40 -6.26
C GLU A 17 -2.10 -4.81 -4.81
N GLY A 18 -3.20 -4.84 -4.04
CA GLY A 18 -3.25 -5.42 -2.71
C GLY A 18 -3.14 -6.94 -2.71
N GLY A 19 -2.99 -7.52 -1.54
CA GLY A 19 -2.94 -8.99 -1.44
C GLY A 19 -2.32 -9.53 -0.16
N ALA A 20 -2.29 -8.74 0.91
CA ALA A 20 -1.65 -9.10 2.17
C ALA A 20 -0.23 -9.63 1.92
N LEU A 21 0.14 -10.82 2.43
CA LEU A 21 1.48 -11.39 2.26
C LEU A 21 1.88 -11.69 0.81
N ARG A 22 0.93 -11.76 -0.14
CA ARG A 22 1.29 -11.90 -1.58
C ARG A 22 2.05 -10.69 -2.11
N SER A 23 1.99 -9.54 -1.42
CA SER A 23 2.79 -8.35 -1.76
C SER A 23 4.31 -8.56 -1.60
N LEU A 24 4.76 -9.68 -1.07
CA LEU A 24 6.17 -10.09 -1.13
C LEU A 24 6.69 -10.16 -2.58
N TYR A 25 5.85 -10.60 -3.53
CA TYR A 25 6.18 -10.54 -4.95
C TYR A 25 6.41 -9.09 -5.39
N THR A 26 5.49 -8.18 -5.04
CA THR A 26 5.61 -6.74 -5.32
C THR A 26 6.88 -6.15 -4.71
N SER A 27 7.20 -6.53 -3.45
CA SER A 27 8.44 -6.09 -2.78
C SER A 27 9.69 -6.48 -3.58
N GLY A 28 9.76 -7.73 -4.06
CA GLY A 28 10.89 -8.20 -4.86
C GLY A 28 11.04 -7.43 -6.18
N VAL A 29 9.93 -7.14 -6.86
CA VAL A 29 9.97 -6.32 -8.10
C VAL A 29 10.45 -4.89 -7.80
N LEU A 30 9.91 -4.26 -6.75
CA LEU A 30 10.31 -2.90 -6.36
C LEU A 30 11.78 -2.84 -5.93
N ASP A 31 12.30 -3.87 -5.27
CA ASP A 31 13.72 -3.97 -4.90
C ASP A 31 14.62 -4.04 -6.15
N VAL A 32 14.18 -4.73 -7.20
CA VAL A 32 14.87 -4.76 -8.48
C VAL A 32 14.83 -3.38 -9.15
N LEU A 33 13.68 -2.69 -9.17
CA LEU A 33 13.60 -1.33 -9.69
C LEU A 33 14.53 -0.38 -8.95
N MET A 34 14.56 -0.44 -7.62
CA MET A 34 15.50 0.36 -6.79
C MET A 34 16.96 0.01 -7.08
N LYS A 35 17.29 -1.28 -7.27
CA LYS A 35 18.65 -1.74 -7.63
C LYS A 35 19.14 -1.12 -8.93
N TYR A 36 18.26 -0.94 -9.90
CA TYR A 36 18.59 -0.35 -11.20
C TYR A 36 18.32 1.16 -11.27
N ASN A 37 18.03 1.81 -10.13
CA ASN A 37 17.71 3.24 -10.03
C ASN A 37 16.56 3.66 -10.96
N ILE A 38 15.56 2.79 -11.10
CA ILE A 38 14.33 3.09 -11.83
C ILE A 38 13.35 3.73 -10.85
N GLU A 39 13.08 5.01 -11.01
CA GLU A 39 12.14 5.78 -10.20
C GLU A 39 10.92 6.17 -11.04
N ALA A 40 9.76 5.65 -10.66
CA ALA A 40 8.49 6.01 -11.30
C ALA A 40 8.00 7.37 -10.81
N ASN A 41 7.43 8.18 -11.71
CA ASN A 41 6.84 9.47 -11.33
C ASN A 41 5.65 9.31 -10.39
N TYR A 42 4.82 8.30 -10.65
CA TYR A 42 3.59 8.02 -9.91
C TYR A 42 3.61 6.60 -9.36
N VAL A 43 3.20 6.46 -8.11
CA VAL A 43 3.06 5.17 -7.45
C VAL A 43 1.71 5.11 -6.75
N LEU A 44 0.77 4.39 -7.35
CA LEU A 44 -0.53 4.12 -6.76
C LEU A 44 -0.46 2.79 -6.00
N GLY A 45 -0.86 2.80 -4.75
CA GLY A 45 -0.88 1.60 -3.92
C GLY A 45 -2.25 1.32 -3.34
N VAL A 46 -2.67 0.06 -3.42
CA VAL A 46 -3.93 -0.41 -2.83
C VAL A 46 -3.59 -1.43 -1.75
N SER A 47 -4.11 -1.26 -0.53
CA SER A 47 -3.92 -2.25 0.54
C SER A 47 -2.43 -2.49 0.83
N ALA A 48 -2.00 -3.74 0.85
CA ALA A 48 -0.59 -4.12 0.99
C ALA A 48 0.32 -3.49 -0.08
N GLY A 49 -0.23 -3.14 -1.26
CA GLY A 49 0.48 -2.37 -2.28
C GLY A 49 0.85 -0.96 -1.81
N ALA A 50 0.00 -0.30 -1.01
CA ALA A 50 0.33 0.99 -0.40
C ALA A 50 1.45 0.85 0.64
N LEU A 51 1.36 -0.16 1.52
CA LEU A 51 2.40 -0.45 2.51
C LEU A 51 3.77 -0.74 1.86
N THR A 52 3.77 -1.50 0.75
CA THR A 52 5.00 -1.82 0.02
C THR A 52 5.52 -0.61 -0.75
N GLY A 53 4.63 0.17 -1.36
CA GLY A 53 4.95 1.39 -2.10
C GLY A 53 5.68 2.45 -1.25
N MET A 54 5.33 2.57 0.04
CA MET A 54 6.05 3.47 0.95
C MET A 54 7.56 3.18 0.99
N ASN A 55 7.95 1.90 1.01
CA ASN A 55 9.35 1.50 1.08
C ASN A 55 10.09 1.79 -0.23
N TYR A 56 9.40 1.72 -1.36
CA TYR A 56 9.94 2.14 -2.65
C TYR A 56 10.16 3.66 -2.72
N ILE A 57 9.21 4.46 -2.23
CA ILE A 57 9.33 5.92 -2.16
C ILE A 57 10.46 6.36 -1.21
N SER A 58 10.63 5.67 -0.08
CA SER A 58 11.73 5.92 0.88
C SER A 58 13.05 5.25 0.48
N LYS A 59 13.11 4.57 -0.68
CA LYS A 59 14.30 3.88 -1.21
C LYS A 59 14.86 2.80 -0.27
N GLN A 60 14.02 2.21 0.56
CA GLN A 60 14.40 1.21 1.54
C GLN A 60 14.24 -0.22 0.98
N LYS A 61 15.24 -0.66 0.22
CA LYS A 61 15.31 -2.02 -0.31
C LYS A 61 15.18 -3.07 0.80
N GLU A 62 14.52 -4.19 0.46
CA GLU A 62 14.34 -5.36 1.30
C GLU A 62 13.51 -5.12 2.59
N ARG A 63 13.30 -3.86 3.00
CA ARG A 63 12.62 -3.53 4.26
C ARG A 63 11.23 -4.15 4.33
N SER A 64 10.41 -3.99 3.27
CA SER A 64 9.06 -4.55 3.23
C SER A 64 9.08 -6.08 3.30
N ALA A 65 9.98 -6.71 2.57
CA ALA A 65 10.13 -8.17 2.57
C ALA A 65 10.58 -8.68 3.94
N LYS A 66 11.59 -8.07 4.57
CA LYS A 66 12.08 -8.44 5.91
C LYS A 66 10.98 -8.33 6.96
N ILE A 67 10.25 -7.21 7.01
CA ILE A 67 9.13 -7.05 7.95
C ILE A 67 8.14 -8.20 7.80
N ASN A 68 7.70 -8.50 6.58
CA ASN A 68 6.70 -9.54 6.36
C ASN A 68 7.22 -10.95 6.66
N ILE A 69 8.44 -11.29 6.23
CA ILE A 69 9.02 -12.63 6.42
C ILE A 69 9.32 -12.89 7.90
N GLU A 70 9.94 -11.92 8.57
CA GLU A 70 10.39 -12.10 9.96
C GLU A 70 9.28 -11.93 11.00
N ASN A 71 8.12 -11.38 10.59
CA ASN A 71 6.99 -11.15 11.51
C ASN A 71 5.69 -11.86 11.10
N CYS A 72 5.66 -12.67 10.04
CA CYS A 72 4.43 -13.34 9.60
C CYS A 72 3.77 -14.19 10.69
N ASP A 73 4.56 -14.79 11.59
CA ASP A 73 4.09 -15.62 12.71
C ASP A 73 3.92 -14.81 14.00
N ASN A 74 4.19 -13.50 13.99
CA ASN A 74 4.04 -12.66 15.16
C ASN A 74 2.58 -12.24 15.36
N PRO A 75 1.90 -12.70 16.44
CA PRO A 75 0.48 -12.41 16.63
C PRO A 75 0.18 -10.93 16.97
N ARG A 76 1.21 -10.09 17.20
CA ARG A 76 1.09 -8.63 17.31
C ARG A 76 1.06 -7.98 15.94
N TYR A 77 1.70 -8.59 14.92
CA TYR A 77 1.71 -8.10 13.56
C TYR A 77 0.46 -8.56 12.81
N ILE A 78 0.22 -9.88 12.79
CA ILE A 78 -0.97 -10.47 12.16
C ILE A 78 -1.57 -11.52 13.10
N GLY A 79 -2.78 -11.29 13.61
CA GLY A 79 -3.47 -12.30 14.40
C GLY A 79 -4.24 -11.78 15.62
N MET A 80 -4.49 -12.71 16.56
CA MET A 80 -5.40 -12.49 17.68
C MET A 80 -4.91 -11.45 18.71
N LYS A 81 -3.60 -11.25 18.86
CA LYS A 81 -3.08 -10.19 19.74
C LYS A 81 -3.31 -8.81 19.15
N ALA A 82 -3.11 -8.66 17.84
CA ALA A 82 -3.46 -7.44 17.10
C ALA A 82 -4.97 -7.17 17.22
N LEU A 83 -5.81 -8.19 16.97
CA LEU A 83 -7.27 -8.06 17.06
C LEU A 83 -7.73 -7.60 18.46
N LYS A 84 -7.18 -8.19 19.53
CA LYS A 84 -7.53 -7.82 20.92
C LYS A 84 -7.06 -6.41 21.28
N LYS A 85 -5.87 -6.01 20.84
CA LYS A 85 -5.27 -4.71 21.20
C LYS A 85 -5.78 -3.56 20.33
N GLU A 86 -5.83 -3.77 19.01
CA GLU A 86 -6.11 -2.71 18.03
C GLU A 86 -7.48 -2.83 17.37
N GLY A 87 -8.14 -4.01 17.54
CA GLY A 87 -9.46 -4.29 16.97
C GLY A 87 -9.42 -4.63 15.47
N GLY A 88 -8.26 -5.02 14.96
CA GLY A 88 -8.03 -5.54 13.62
C GLY A 88 -7.03 -6.68 13.66
N ILE A 89 -7.10 -7.59 12.69
CA ILE A 89 -6.15 -8.73 12.60
C ILE A 89 -4.74 -8.28 12.21
N ILE A 90 -4.58 -7.07 11.68
CA ILE A 90 -3.28 -6.45 11.40
C ILE A 90 -3.02 -5.40 12.48
N GLY A 91 -1.85 -5.48 13.12
CA GLY A 91 -1.39 -4.56 14.15
C GLY A 91 -0.66 -3.36 13.51
N TYR A 92 -1.40 -2.30 13.21
CA TYR A 92 -0.83 -1.10 12.60
C TYR A 92 0.00 -0.28 13.58
N ASP A 93 -0.40 -0.22 14.86
CA ASP A 93 0.41 0.40 15.91
C ASP A 93 1.74 -0.35 16.06
N TYR A 94 1.68 -1.70 16.01
CA TYR A 94 2.90 -2.50 16.02
C TYR A 94 3.78 -2.26 14.80
N LEU A 95 3.18 -2.15 13.60
CA LEU A 95 3.90 -1.90 12.35
C LEU A 95 4.53 -0.50 12.30
N PHE A 96 3.75 0.54 12.62
CA PHE A 96 4.19 1.92 12.43
C PHE A 96 4.95 2.47 13.63
N ASP A 97 4.67 2.02 14.85
CA ASP A 97 5.38 2.45 16.04
C ASP A 97 6.52 1.49 16.41
N ASP A 98 6.21 0.24 16.75
CA ASP A 98 7.23 -0.68 17.27
C ASP A 98 8.26 -1.06 16.20
N LEU A 99 7.81 -1.57 15.04
CA LEU A 99 8.71 -2.03 13.98
C LEU A 99 9.39 -0.87 13.26
N SER A 100 8.62 0.17 12.89
CA SER A 100 9.14 1.28 12.07
C SER A 100 9.97 2.30 12.85
N LYS A 101 9.93 2.29 14.17
CA LYS A 101 10.80 3.14 15.00
C LYS A 101 12.04 2.40 15.51
N ASN A 102 11.96 1.07 15.69
CA ASN A 102 13.00 0.31 16.39
C ASN A 102 13.66 -0.76 15.51
N ALA A 103 12.93 -1.83 15.16
CA ALA A 103 13.53 -3.00 14.50
C ALA A 103 13.85 -2.76 13.01
N TYR A 104 12.99 -2.03 12.32
CA TYR A 104 13.12 -1.69 10.90
C TYR A 104 12.85 -0.19 10.71
N PRO A 105 13.76 0.71 11.10
CA PRO A 105 13.54 2.15 11.06
C PRO A 105 13.07 2.61 9.68
N PHE A 106 12.00 3.41 9.66
CA PHE A 106 11.50 3.99 8.42
C PHE A 106 12.20 5.32 8.13
N ASP A 107 12.67 5.51 6.92
CA ASP A 107 13.32 6.74 6.48
C ASP A 107 12.28 7.79 6.08
N TYR A 108 11.77 8.50 7.08
CA TYR A 108 10.78 9.55 6.93
C TYR A 108 11.29 10.72 6.07
N GLU A 109 12.58 11.06 6.20
CA GLU A 109 13.16 12.17 5.47
C GLU A 109 13.24 11.88 3.97
N THR A 110 13.78 10.71 3.59
CA THR A 110 13.81 10.30 2.18
C THR A 110 12.39 10.20 1.62
N PHE A 111 11.44 9.62 2.38
CA PHE A 111 10.04 9.53 1.98
C PHE A 111 9.44 10.92 1.73
N LYS A 112 9.61 11.85 2.66
CA LYS A 112 9.07 13.21 2.60
C LYS A 112 9.66 14.02 1.44
N LEU A 113 10.99 13.94 1.26
CA LEU A 113 11.71 14.70 0.23
C LEU A 113 11.59 14.11 -1.17
N SER A 114 11.10 12.87 -1.29
CA SER A 114 10.91 12.23 -2.59
C SER A 114 9.97 13.04 -3.48
N LYS A 115 10.40 13.28 -4.72
CA LYS A 115 9.60 13.94 -5.76
C LYS A 115 8.57 13.02 -6.41
N GLN A 116 8.62 11.72 -6.13
CA GLN A 116 7.65 10.75 -6.62
C GLN A 116 6.28 11.03 -5.99
N LYS A 117 5.24 11.00 -6.80
CA LYS A 117 3.85 11.11 -6.34
C LYS A 117 3.39 9.77 -5.83
N PHE A 118 3.21 9.67 -4.53
CA PHE A 118 2.69 8.49 -3.87
C PHE A 118 1.21 8.67 -3.55
N ILE A 119 0.38 7.75 -4.02
CA ILE A 119 -1.08 7.85 -3.98
C ILE A 119 -1.66 6.55 -3.41
N PRO A 120 -1.81 6.42 -2.09
CA PRO A 120 -2.64 5.39 -1.50
C PRO A 120 -4.09 5.54 -1.93
N VAL A 121 -4.74 4.44 -2.27
CA VAL A 121 -6.15 4.39 -2.67
C VAL A 121 -6.99 3.92 -1.50
N ILE A 122 -8.05 4.65 -1.17
CA ILE A 122 -8.91 4.38 -0.03
C ILE A 122 -10.38 4.39 -0.45
N THR A 123 -11.22 3.71 0.33
CA THR A 123 -12.69 3.71 0.14
C THR A 123 -13.34 4.58 1.20
N ASN A 124 -14.02 5.65 0.80
CA ASN A 124 -14.83 6.46 1.69
C ASN A 124 -16.13 5.73 2.01
N CYS A 125 -16.34 5.40 3.29
CA CYS A 125 -17.47 4.56 3.72
C CYS A 125 -18.81 5.31 3.72
N GLU A 126 -18.80 6.62 3.96
CA GLU A 126 -20.02 7.43 3.97
C GLU A 126 -20.56 7.65 2.56
N LYS A 127 -19.66 7.80 1.58
CA LYS A 127 -20.02 8.11 0.20
C LYS A 127 -20.06 6.88 -0.71
N GLY A 128 -19.41 5.77 -0.29
CA GLY A 128 -19.29 4.59 -1.12
C GLY A 128 -18.40 4.79 -2.36
N ILE A 129 -17.43 5.70 -2.30
CA ILE A 129 -16.57 6.05 -3.44
C ILE A 129 -15.09 5.80 -3.16
N THR A 130 -14.31 5.66 -4.24
CA THR A 130 -12.85 5.63 -4.18
C THR A 130 -12.29 7.04 -4.02
N GLU A 131 -11.33 7.20 -3.13
CA GLU A 131 -10.53 8.42 -3.01
C GLU A 131 -9.04 8.11 -3.24
N TYR A 132 -8.37 9.02 -3.94
CA TYR A 132 -6.96 8.98 -4.31
C TYR A 132 -6.25 10.10 -3.56
N VAL A 133 -5.41 9.74 -2.59
CA VAL A 133 -4.79 10.74 -1.71
C VAL A 133 -3.31 10.87 -2.03
N GLU A 134 -2.92 11.95 -2.69
CA GLU A 134 -1.51 12.19 -2.96
C GLU A 134 -0.78 12.62 -1.68
N LYS A 135 0.40 12.06 -1.46
CA LYS A 135 1.28 12.31 -0.31
C LYS A 135 1.49 13.81 -0.03
N ASN A 136 1.73 14.60 -1.06
CA ASN A 136 2.07 16.02 -0.89
C ASN A 136 0.85 16.92 -0.66
N ASP A 137 -0.34 16.46 -1.05
CA ASP A 137 -1.60 17.19 -0.86
C ASP A 137 -2.36 16.73 0.38
N CYS A 138 -1.84 15.70 1.05
CA CYS A 138 -2.45 15.12 2.24
C CYS A 138 -2.30 16.09 3.43
N LYS A 139 -3.45 16.57 3.96
CA LYS A 139 -3.49 17.43 5.16
C LYS A 139 -3.34 16.63 6.45
N GLU A 140 -3.61 15.36 6.40
CA GLU A 140 -3.51 14.41 7.50
C GLU A 140 -2.20 13.63 7.44
N ASP A 141 -1.94 12.82 8.45
CA ASP A 141 -0.82 11.89 8.41
C ASP A 141 -0.99 10.85 7.30
N ILE A 142 -0.10 10.84 6.32
CA ILE A 142 -0.12 9.92 5.19
C ILE A 142 -0.08 8.44 5.64
N PHE A 143 0.54 8.15 6.79
CA PHE A 143 0.56 6.79 7.35
C PHE A 143 -0.83 6.33 7.75
N LYS A 144 -1.66 7.24 8.24
CA LYS A 144 -3.06 6.97 8.54
C LYS A 144 -3.87 6.67 7.27
N VAL A 145 -3.55 7.33 6.16
CA VAL A 145 -4.15 7.04 4.86
C VAL A 145 -3.72 5.66 4.35
N VAL A 146 -2.44 5.31 4.52
CA VAL A 146 -1.93 3.96 4.18
C VAL A 146 -2.57 2.89 5.06
N GLN A 147 -2.77 3.18 6.34
CA GLN A 147 -3.55 2.30 7.24
C GLN A 147 -4.97 2.11 6.72
N ALA A 148 -5.67 3.18 6.35
CA ALA A 148 -7.00 3.10 5.77
C ALA A 148 -7.02 2.26 4.49
N SER A 149 -6.06 2.51 3.58
CA SER A 149 -5.90 1.74 2.33
C SER A 149 -5.77 0.24 2.55
N SER A 150 -5.26 -0.19 3.70
CA SER A 150 -5.05 -1.61 4.02
C SER A 150 -6.00 -2.16 5.10
N SER A 151 -6.98 -1.38 5.54
CA SER A 151 -7.98 -1.79 6.54
C SER A 151 -9.13 -2.55 5.87
N MET A 152 -8.99 -3.88 5.80
CA MET A 152 -9.99 -4.76 5.18
C MET A 152 -11.30 -4.79 5.99
N PRO A 153 -12.47 -4.76 5.33
CA PRO A 153 -13.76 -4.99 5.98
C PRO A 153 -13.76 -6.28 6.80
N LEU A 154 -14.45 -6.28 7.93
CA LEU A 154 -14.57 -7.38 8.89
C LEU A 154 -13.25 -7.81 9.58
N CYS A 155 -12.11 -7.42 9.04
CA CYS A 155 -10.78 -7.78 9.58
C CYS A 155 -10.10 -6.61 10.29
N SER A 156 -10.57 -5.39 10.08
CA SER A 156 -10.00 -4.17 10.67
C SER A 156 -11.10 -3.17 10.99
N LYS A 157 -10.83 -2.28 11.93
CA LYS A 157 -11.69 -1.12 12.18
C LYS A 157 -11.59 -0.15 11.02
N MET A 158 -12.67 0.59 10.76
CA MET A 158 -12.64 1.75 9.88
C MET A 158 -11.69 2.80 10.44
N VAL A 159 -10.91 3.42 9.57
CA VAL A 159 -9.98 4.49 9.94
C VAL A 159 -10.66 5.84 9.77
N LYS A 160 -10.73 6.63 10.85
CA LYS A 160 -11.29 7.97 10.80
C LYS A 160 -10.24 8.95 10.31
N ILE A 161 -10.51 9.66 9.20
CA ILE A 161 -9.70 10.73 8.64
C ILE A 161 -10.61 11.96 8.47
N GLY A 162 -10.30 13.04 9.18
CA GLY A 162 -11.21 14.18 9.27
C GLY A 162 -12.58 13.76 9.82
N ASN A 163 -13.62 14.03 9.06
CA ASN A 163 -15.01 13.70 9.44
C ASN A 163 -15.52 12.38 8.86
N ASN A 164 -14.75 11.70 8.02
CA ASN A 164 -15.18 10.49 7.32
C ASN A 164 -14.45 9.25 7.86
N HIS A 165 -15.05 8.08 7.58
CA HIS A 165 -14.46 6.77 7.85
C HIS A 165 -14.05 6.10 6.56
N TYR A 166 -12.93 5.39 6.60
CA TYR A 166 -12.31 4.77 5.43
C TYR A 166 -11.96 3.32 5.68
N LEU A 167 -12.04 2.56 4.62
CA LEU A 167 -11.60 1.18 4.53
C LEU A 167 -10.68 0.97 3.33
N ASP A 168 -10.22 -0.28 3.17
CA ASP A 168 -9.33 -0.73 2.11
C ASP A 168 -9.80 -0.26 0.72
N GLY A 169 -8.86 0.29 -0.05
CA GLY A 169 -9.13 0.77 -1.39
C GLY A 169 -9.65 -0.32 -2.34
N ALA A 170 -9.29 -1.58 -2.08
CA ALA A 170 -9.75 -2.70 -2.89
C ALA A 170 -11.26 -2.97 -2.82
N VAL A 171 -11.97 -2.37 -1.85
CA VAL A 171 -13.44 -2.46 -1.77
C VAL A 171 -14.09 -1.83 -3.01
N THR A 172 -13.63 -0.65 -3.40
CA THR A 172 -14.18 0.08 -4.56
C THR A 172 -13.26 0.10 -5.77
N MET A 173 -11.93 0.00 -5.59
CA MET A 173 -10.95 0.08 -6.68
C MET A 173 -9.71 -0.77 -6.42
N PRO A 174 -9.76 -2.07 -6.70
CA PRO A 174 -8.62 -2.98 -6.44
C PRO A 174 -7.40 -2.74 -7.33
N ILE A 175 -7.61 -2.26 -8.56
CA ILE A 175 -6.54 -2.01 -9.54
C ILE A 175 -6.88 -0.74 -10.33
N PRO A 176 -6.36 0.45 -9.94
CA PRO A 176 -6.79 1.75 -10.44
C PRO A 176 -6.20 2.14 -11.81
N VAL A 177 -6.26 1.23 -12.80
CA VAL A 177 -5.76 1.48 -14.16
C VAL A 177 -6.59 2.54 -14.88
N ASP A 178 -7.91 2.49 -14.73
CA ASP A 178 -8.82 3.45 -15.37
C ASP A 178 -8.57 4.88 -14.90
N TRP A 179 -8.23 5.05 -13.61
CA TRP A 179 -7.84 6.35 -13.09
C TRP A 179 -6.57 6.85 -13.79
N ALA A 180 -5.53 6.02 -13.87
CA ALA A 180 -4.27 6.40 -14.48
C ALA A 180 -4.45 6.76 -15.97
N ILE A 181 -5.28 6.03 -16.69
CA ILE A 181 -5.59 6.34 -18.10
C ILE A 181 -6.32 7.70 -18.22
N LYS A 182 -7.30 7.96 -17.35
CA LYS A 182 -8.05 9.24 -17.33
C LYS A 182 -7.15 10.43 -17.02
N GLU A 183 -6.17 10.26 -16.13
CA GLU A 183 -5.17 11.29 -15.81
C GLU A 183 -4.10 11.45 -16.93
N GLY A 184 -4.19 10.69 -18.01
CA GLY A 184 -3.32 10.82 -19.19
C GLY A 184 -1.97 10.11 -19.05
N HIS A 185 -1.82 9.19 -18.11
CA HIS A 185 -0.59 8.41 -17.97
C HIS A 185 -0.41 7.45 -19.14
N LYS A 186 0.75 7.51 -19.80
CA LYS A 186 1.04 6.74 -21.04
C LYS A 186 1.80 5.44 -20.79
N LYS A 187 2.61 5.39 -19.74
CA LYS A 187 3.40 4.21 -19.37
C LYS A 187 2.95 3.75 -18.01
N ILE A 188 2.22 2.66 -17.96
CA ILE A 188 1.66 2.11 -16.75
C ILE A 188 2.20 0.69 -16.56
N LEU A 189 2.84 0.44 -15.42
CA LEU A 189 3.26 -0.90 -15.00
C LEU A 189 2.38 -1.32 -13.82
N VAL A 190 1.64 -2.40 -14.01
CA VAL A 190 0.76 -2.95 -12.98
C VAL A 190 1.43 -4.18 -12.37
N LEU A 191 1.64 -4.16 -11.06
CA LEU A 191 2.14 -5.31 -10.31
C LEU A 191 0.96 -6.02 -9.65
N LEU A 192 0.65 -7.20 -10.19
CA LEU A 192 -0.45 -8.04 -9.71
C LEU A 192 0.07 -9.04 -8.68
N THR A 193 -0.75 -9.34 -7.68
CA THR A 193 -0.45 -10.30 -6.60
C THR A 193 -1.16 -11.64 -6.77
N LYS A 194 -1.90 -11.79 -7.85
CA LYS A 194 -2.60 -13.03 -8.26
C LYS A 194 -2.08 -13.49 -9.60
N ASP A 195 -2.22 -14.77 -9.86
CA ASP A 195 -1.84 -15.34 -11.16
C ASP A 195 -2.77 -14.85 -12.29
N ARG A 196 -2.34 -15.09 -13.52
CA ARG A 196 -3.05 -14.66 -14.73
C ARG A 196 -4.43 -15.28 -14.88
N ASP A 197 -4.59 -16.50 -14.38
CA ASP A 197 -5.80 -17.27 -14.53
C ASP A 197 -6.78 -17.10 -13.37
N TYR A 198 -6.39 -16.30 -12.37
CA TYR A 198 -7.27 -16.01 -11.24
C TYR A 198 -8.58 -15.38 -11.72
N ARG A 199 -9.67 -15.95 -11.24
CA ARG A 199 -11.02 -15.36 -11.37
C ARG A 199 -11.60 -15.19 -9.96
N LYS A 200 -12.16 -14.01 -9.70
CA LYS A 200 -12.80 -13.74 -8.41
C LYS A 200 -13.99 -14.69 -8.27
N PRO A 201 -14.06 -15.52 -7.20
CA PRO A 201 -15.20 -16.40 -6.97
C PRO A 201 -16.45 -15.54 -6.76
N GLU A 202 -17.60 -16.08 -7.16
CA GLU A 202 -18.89 -15.46 -6.85
C GLU A 202 -19.09 -15.40 -5.34
N ILE A 203 -19.65 -14.29 -4.87
CA ILE A 203 -19.97 -14.12 -3.45
C ILE A 203 -21.08 -15.10 -3.09
N SER A 204 -20.82 -15.97 -2.12
CA SER A 204 -21.83 -16.92 -1.64
C SER A 204 -23.06 -16.19 -1.09
N ASN A 205 -24.24 -16.84 -1.17
CA ASN A 205 -25.49 -16.26 -0.67
C ASN A 205 -25.43 -15.94 0.84
N THR A 206 -24.60 -16.65 1.59
CA THR A 206 -24.36 -16.38 3.02
C THR A 206 -23.57 -15.07 3.20
N MET A 207 -22.58 -14.81 2.37
CA MET A 207 -21.80 -13.56 2.45
C MET A 207 -22.59 -12.35 1.92
N LYS A 208 -23.50 -12.54 0.96
CA LYS A 208 -24.42 -11.46 0.50
C LYS A 208 -25.36 -10.94 1.59
N LYS A 209 -25.54 -11.69 2.68
CA LYS A 209 -26.36 -11.26 3.83
C LYS A 209 -25.57 -10.47 4.89
N VAL A 210 -24.23 -10.44 4.75
CA VAL A 210 -23.32 -9.74 5.69
C VAL A 210 -22.86 -8.40 5.12
N TYR A 211 -23.04 -8.18 3.81
CA TYR A 211 -22.86 -6.94 3.08
C TYR A 211 -24.20 -6.42 2.57
#